data_801a3dcab409bccff79f4a4551ad6f4f
#
_entry.id   801a3dcab409bccff79f4a4551ad6f4f
#
_cell.length_a   1.000
_cell.length_b   1.000
_cell.length_c   1.000
_cell.angle_alpha   90.00
_cell.angle_beta   90.00
_cell.angle_gamma   90.00
#
_symmetry.space_group_name_H-M   'P 1'
#
loop_
_entity.id
_entity.type
_entity.pdbx_description
1 polymer ?
#
loop_
_entity_poly.entity_id
_entity_poly.type
_entity_poly.pdbx_seq_one_letter_code
_entity_poly.pdbx_strand_id
1 'polypeptide(L)'
;MKRFTLLMAGMLCASASFATDYYVSVGGAGEKDGSSVENALDFATMYANVNAYANGDVFHFAGGTYYVPANAPIVTNGYTFIGSTSGQPTVFSGDLNADGIANAGDASTLLAVQMNTVHGNTAKHFVLKNITFKNAFVNEASKAALKLDNSGWVDVENCIFEDNVSAYQTGSDYGGAACWSYRSTVNFSDCKFHGNSAAGRGGAIKLTSNAGTKGYTTLNRCQIYDNEAQVMGSAIFLHHGVKLDIINTTITGNKSGTEGEVAAVFAIGSDGTYARQITIINSTIAGNTGGAQILGRDKANVRLANSIIVGEEDNLAMRIAGTPTQLLSAGYNIIGVYKDGASAAPAWQSSDWVSSDNTLTSVFGQNGVAEGPASAPYGATAPQLTAALSEWGITSDLTADVNGTSRGEVSVPGAVVAEPMTGSFAITDAKYATYYHDFGYIMPTDVKGGVVTGANGESLNIDYKYAAGSVVPAKSALLLNGVSKTYEVALKLEEASEDAENLLKGTSEDATTTSDNANAKFYKLANDPQQGIGFYWADDNGNAFTNKAHCAYLALSGETASAKAFVLDGSATGIHGIAQVEASQSDIYNLQGMKVNASLENLSKGLYIVNGKKVIVK
;
A
#
# COMPACT_ATOMS: atom_id res chain seq x y z
N MET A 1 -35.27 -60.26 -54.97
CA MET A 1 -34.32 -60.35 -53.82
C MET A 1 -33.83 -58.96 -53.52
N LYS A 2 -34.39 -58.28 -52.52
CA LYS A 2 -33.97 -56.98 -52.04
C LYS A 2 -33.19 -57.19 -50.75
N ARG A 3 -31.88 -56.85 -50.75
CA ARG A 3 -31.05 -56.90 -49.55
C ARG A 3 -31.30 -55.63 -48.72
N PHE A 4 -31.82 -55.80 -47.50
CA PHE A 4 -31.86 -54.75 -46.48
C PHE A 4 -30.46 -54.68 -45.80
N THR A 5 -29.76 -53.55 -45.96
CA THR A 5 -28.57 -53.27 -45.20
C THR A 5 -28.97 -52.49 -43.95
N LEU A 6 -28.84 -53.14 -42.80
CA LEU A 6 -29.08 -52.52 -41.50
C LEU A 6 -27.84 -51.66 -41.14
N LEU A 7 -28.00 -50.33 -41.13
CA LEU A 7 -27.01 -49.40 -40.69
C LEU A 7 -27.14 -49.23 -39.17
N MET A 8 -26.26 -49.88 -38.41
CA MET A 8 -26.13 -49.60 -36.97
C MET A 8 -25.42 -48.24 -36.80
N ALA A 9 -26.20 -47.22 -36.50
CA ALA A 9 -25.67 -45.96 -35.98
C ALA A 9 -25.29 -46.18 -34.51
N GLY A 10 -24.00 -46.35 -34.24
CA GLY A 10 -23.47 -46.31 -32.89
C GLY A 10 -23.59 -44.88 -32.36
N MET A 11 -24.55 -44.63 -31.49
CA MET A 11 -24.55 -43.44 -30.63
C MET A 11 -23.33 -43.53 -29.71
N LEU A 12 -22.27 -42.78 -30.00
CA LEU A 12 -21.32 -42.40 -28.99
C LEU A 12 -22.06 -41.47 -28.00
N CYS A 13 -22.58 -42.02 -26.93
CA CYS A 13 -22.91 -41.25 -25.76
C CYS A 13 -21.58 -40.75 -25.18
N ALA A 14 -21.18 -39.53 -25.53
CA ALA A 14 -20.23 -38.79 -24.70
C ALA A 14 -20.93 -38.60 -23.36
N SER A 15 -20.63 -39.46 -22.40
CA SER A 15 -20.99 -39.23 -21.01
C SER A 15 -20.21 -37.98 -20.58
N ALA A 16 -20.91 -36.85 -20.47
CA ALA A 16 -20.39 -35.73 -19.71
C ALA A 16 -20.15 -36.27 -18.30
N SER A 17 -18.89 -36.49 -17.96
CA SER A 17 -18.49 -36.79 -16.58
C SER A 17 -18.76 -35.54 -15.79
N PHE A 18 -19.85 -35.52 -15.03
CA PHE A 18 -20.04 -34.48 -13.99
C PHE A 18 -19.07 -34.78 -12.86
N ALA A 19 -18.50 -33.69 -12.26
CA ALA A 19 -17.71 -33.81 -11.04
C ALA A 19 -18.54 -34.53 -9.98
N THR A 20 -17.92 -35.48 -9.28
CA THR A 20 -18.54 -36.24 -8.20
C THR A 20 -18.09 -35.69 -6.86
N ASP A 21 -19.01 -35.51 -5.94
CA ASP A 21 -18.70 -35.17 -4.56
C ASP A 21 -18.44 -36.45 -3.76
N TYR A 22 -17.31 -36.46 -3.05
CA TYR A 22 -16.89 -37.50 -2.12
C TYR A 22 -16.69 -36.94 -0.72
N TYR A 23 -17.17 -37.66 0.28
CA TYR A 23 -16.96 -37.36 1.67
C TYR A 23 -15.82 -38.22 2.22
N VAL A 24 -14.92 -37.59 3.02
CA VAL A 24 -13.70 -38.21 3.54
C VAL A 24 -13.61 -37.99 5.05
N SER A 25 -13.31 -39.04 5.81
CA SER A 25 -12.98 -38.93 7.22
C SER A 25 -11.69 -39.68 7.56
N VAL A 26 -11.13 -39.44 8.74
CA VAL A 26 -9.81 -39.99 9.13
C VAL A 26 -9.76 -41.52 8.95
N GLY A 27 -10.75 -42.24 9.44
CA GLY A 27 -10.82 -43.71 9.35
C GLY A 27 -11.94 -44.26 8.46
N GLY A 28 -12.64 -43.37 7.74
CA GLY A 28 -13.83 -43.71 7.00
C GLY A 28 -15.05 -43.92 7.89
N ALA A 29 -16.23 -44.07 7.25
CA ALA A 29 -17.50 -44.38 7.93
C ALA A 29 -18.36 -45.27 7.05
N GLY A 30 -19.30 -46.03 7.62
CA GLY A 30 -20.26 -46.87 6.92
C GLY A 30 -19.65 -47.75 5.83
N GLU A 31 -20.21 -47.68 4.63
CA GLU A 31 -19.79 -48.45 3.44
C GLU A 31 -18.43 -47.94 2.88
N LYS A 32 -17.93 -46.81 3.33
CA LYS A 32 -16.66 -46.17 2.87
C LYS A 32 -16.59 -45.93 1.36
N ASP A 33 -17.71 -45.70 0.72
CA ASP A 33 -17.82 -45.40 -0.72
C ASP A 33 -17.78 -43.90 -1.05
N GLY A 34 -17.83 -43.05 0.00
CA GLY A 34 -17.75 -41.60 -0.12
C GLY A 34 -19.04 -40.91 -0.54
N SER A 35 -20.15 -41.66 -0.65
CA SER A 35 -21.42 -41.13 -1.14
C SER A 35 -22.11 -40.14 -0.18
N SER A 36 -21.75 -40.17 1.10
CA SER A 36 -22.26 -39.28 2.14
C SER A 36 -21.29 -39.19 3.32
N VAL A 37 -21.59 -38.32 4.28
CA VAL A 37 -20.82 -38.22 5.54
C VAL A 37 -20.87 -39.52 6.34
N GLU A 38 -22.03 -40.24 6.33
CA GLU A 38 -22.26 -41.52 6.98
C GLU A 38 -21.48 -42.66 6.31
N ASN A 39 -21.16 -42.53 5.03
CA ASN A 39 -20.41 -43.50 4.23
C ASN A 39 -19.08 -42.95 3.76
N ALA A 40 -18.44 -42.07 4.56
CA ALA A 40 -17.22 -41.37 4.18
C ALA A 40 -16.05 -42.32 3.85
N LEU A 41 -15.31 -41.98 2.81
CA LEU A 41 -14.05 -42.66 2.45
C LEU A 41 -13.06 -42.65 3.62
N ASP A 42 -12.33 -43.72 3.76
CA ASP A 42 -11.12 -43.76 4.60
C ASP A 42 -10.02 -42.96 3.92
N PHE A 43 -9.44 -41.99 4.65
CA PHE A 43 -8.42 -41.08 4.10
C PHE A 43 -7.21 -41.82 3.52
N ALA A 44 -6.63 -42.76 4.25
CA ALA A 44 -5.43 -43.45 3.80
C ALA A 44 -5.68 -44.21 2.50
N THR A 45 -6.83 -44.86 2.39
CA THR A 45 -7.25 -45.59 1.18
C THR A 45 -7.50 -44.63 0.02
N MET A 46 -8.28 -43.57 0.25
CA MET A 46 -8.57 -42.55 -0.77
C MET A 46 -7.29 -41.90 -1.27
N TYR A 47 -6.43 -41.45 -0.33
CA TYR A 47 -5.24 -40.70 -0.66
C TYR A 47 -4.23 -41.54 -1.44
N ALA A 48 -4.02 -42.81 -1.06
CA ALA A 48 -3.15 -43.73 -1.79
C ALA A 48 -3.63 -43.97 -3.25
N ASN A 49 -4.94 -43.88 -3.50
CA ASN A 49 -5.56 -44.10 -4.79
C ASN A 49 -6.10 -42.81 -5.45
N VAL A 50 -5.62 -41.64 -5.02
CA VAL A 50 -6.17 -40.35 -5.41
C VAL A 50 -6.28 -40.12 -6.93
N ASN A 51 -5.37 -40.69 -7.72
CA ASN A 51 -5.40 -40.55 -9.18
C ASN A 51 -6.38 -41.51 -9.89
N ALA A 52 -7.07 -42.35 -9.15
CA ALA A 52 -8.16 -43.19 -9.72
C ALA A 52 -9.47 -42.42 -9.91
N TYR A 53 -9.61 -41.27 -9.25
CA TYR A 53 -10.79 -40.41 -9.36
C TYR A 53 -10.72 -39.53 -10.62
N ALA A 54 -11.90 -39.07 -11.08
CA ALA A 54 -11.99 -38.29 -12.30
C ALA A 54 -11.52 -36.83 -12.09
N ASN A 55 -10.96 -36.24 -13.15
CA ASN A 55 -10.60 -34.81 -13.10
C ASN A 55 -11.84 -33.95 -12.84
N GLY A 56 -11.76 -33.06 -11.85
CA GLY A 56 -12.85 -32.20 -11.43
C GLY A 56 -13.60 -32.69 -10.18
N ASP A 57 -13.35 -33.92 -9.72
CA ASP A 57 -14.02 -34.44 -8.52
C ASP A 57 -13.74 -33.60 -7.28
N VAL A 58 -14.68 -33.57 -6.35
CA VAL A 58 -14.68 -32.77 -5.12
C VAL A 58 -14.59 -33.68 -3.90
N PHE A 59 -13.70 -33.40 -2.99
CA PHE A 59 -13.51 -34.15 -1.75
C PHE A 59 -13.79 -33.26 -0.55
N HIS A 60 -14.79 -33.61 0.25
CA HIS A 60 -15.20 -32.94 1.48
C HIS A 60 -14.58 -33.66 2.69
N PHE A 61 -13.59 -33.06 3.31
CA PHE A 61 -12.90 -33.62 4.47
C PHE A 61 -13.60 -33.21 5.76
N ALA A 62 -13.98 -34.18 6.58
CA ALA A 62 -14.46 -33.92 7.91
C ALA A 62 -13.36 -33.27 8.79
N GLY A 63 -13.75 -32.61 9.88
CA GLY A 63 -12.78 -32.11 10.86
C GLY A 63 -12.02 -33.24 11.51
N GLY A 64 -10.70 -33.06 11.69
CA GLY A 64 -9.81 -34.06 12.28
C GLY A 64 -8.39 -33.97 11.76
N THR A 65 -7.47 -34.74 12.38
CA THR A 65 -6.07 -34.79 11.95
C THR A 65 -5.84 -36.00 11.04
N TYR A 66 -5.44 -35.72 9.82
CA TYR A 66 -5.12 -36.68 8.78
C TYR A 66 -3.59 -36.83 8.69
N TYR A 67 -3.06 -37.92 9.21
CA TYR A 67 -1.64 -38.22 9.13
C TYR A 67 -1.27 -38.68 7.73
N VAL A 68 -0.48 -37.85 7.05
CA VAL A 68 -0.07 -38.11 5.67
C VAL A 68 1.09 -39.09 5.65
N PRO A 69 1.04 -40.19 4.87
CA PRO A 69 2.10 -41.16 4.82
C PRO A 69 3.41 -40.56 4.27
N ALA A 70 4.56 -41.08 4.72
CA ALA A 70 5.87 -40.60 4.28
C ALA A 70 6.06 -40.57 2.75
N ASN A 71 5.37 -41.47 2.03
CA ASN A 71 5.36 -41.55 0.56
C ASN A 71 4.01 -41.07 0.00
N ALA A 72 3.67 -39.80 0.23
CA ALA A 72 2.47 -39.22 -0.33
C ALA A 72 2.44 -39.33 -1.88
N PRO A 73 1.30 -39.67 -2.47
CA PRO A 73 1.17 -39.78 -3.92
C PRO A 73 1.31 -38.41 -4.59
N ILE A 74 1.77 -38.42 -5.84
CA ILE A 74 1.73 -37.21 -6.67
C ILE A 74 0.35 -37.15 -7.34
N VAL A 75 -0.40 -36.09 -7.05
CA VAL A 75 -1.71 -35.83 -7.65
C VAL A 75 -1.54 -35.30 -9.06
N THR A 76 -2.14 -35.94 -10.05
CA THR A 76 -1.97 -35.61 -11.48
C THR A 76 -3.22 -35.02 -12.12
N ASN A 77 -4.35 -35.02 -11.42
CA ASN A 77 -5.63 -34.46 -11.85
C ASN A 77 -5.93 -33.15 -11.09
N GLY A 78 -6.83 -32.35 -11.64
CA GLY A 78 -7.40 -31.20 -10.95
C GLY A 78 -8.56 -31.68 -10.06
N TYR A 79 -8.49 -31.45 -8.78
CA TYR A 79 -9.52 -31.74 -7.78
C TYR A 79 -9.85 -30.51 -6.96
N THR A 80 -10.98 -30.56 -6.28
CA THR A 80 -11.31 -29.64 -5.21
C THR A 80 -11.25 -30.37 -3.87
N PHE A 81 -10.35 -29.99 -2.97
CA PHE A 81 -10.25 -30.48 -1.60
C PHE A 81 -10.79 -29.41 -0.66
N ILE A 82 -11.82 -29.75 0.10
CA ILE A 82 -12.52 -28.82 1.01
C ILE A 82 -12.48 -29.38 2.42
N GLY A 83 -11.77 -28.68 3.32
CA GLY A 83 -11.77 -28.97 4.75
C GLY A 83 -13.02 -28.44 5.47
N SER A 84 -13.21 -28.86 6.70
CA SER A 84 -14.33 -28.46 7.54
C SER A 84 -14.29 -26.95 7.85
N THR A 85 -15.45 -26.32 7.80
CA THR A 85 -15.66 -24.91 8.21
C THR A 85 -16.32 -24.78 9.59
N SER A 86 -16.65 -25.90 10.24
CA SER A 86 -17.28 -25.92 11.56
C SER A 86 -16.75 -27.05 12.43
N GLY A 87 -16.72 -26.84 13.72
CA GLY A 87 -16.19 -27.83 14.67
C GLY A 87 -14.67 -27.90 14.66
N GLN A 88 -14.10 -29.10 14.58
CA GLN A 88 -12.65 -29.26 14.50
C GLN A 88 -12.11 -28.92 13.11
N PRO A 89 -10.93 -28.28 12.99
CA PRO A 89 -10.30 -28.02 11.71
C PRO A 89 -9.88 -29.33 11.01
N THR A 90 -9.79 -29.28 9.69
CA THR A 90 -9.15 -30.33 8.88
C THR A 90 -7.66 -30.08 8.84
N VAL A 91 -6.86 -30.98 9.40
CA VAL A 91 -5.40 -30.87 9.50
C VAL A 91 -4.73 -32.01 8.73
N PHE A 92 -3.93 -31.67 7.71
CA PHE A 92 -3.00 -32.62 7.09
C PHE A 92 -1.67 -32.51 7.85
N SER A 93 -1.32 -33.56 8.58
CA SER A 93 -0.15 -33.58 9.46
C SER A 93 0.93 -34.54 8.95
N GLY A 94 2.19 -34.06 9.01
CA GLY A 94 3.36 -34.88 8.76
C GLY A 94 3.87 -35.65 9.97
N ASP A 95 3.41 -35.32 11.16
CA ASP A 95 3.85 -35.83 12.47
C ASP A 95 3.49 -37.32 12.66
N LEU A 96 4.31 -38.19 12.06
CA LEU A 96 4.06 -39.65 12.08
C LEU A 96 4.44 -40.32 13.42
N ASN A 97 5.24 -39.66 14.22
CA ASN A 97 5.66 -40.16 15.52
C ASN A 97 4.82 -39.60 16.69
N ALA A 98 3.89 -38.66 16.37
CA ALA A 98 2.96 -38.03 17.29
C ALA A 98 3.63 -37.29 18.48
N ASP A 99 4.79 -36.67 18.24
CA ASP A 99 5.50 -35.85 19.23
C ASP A 99 5.16 -34.35 19.15
N GLY A 100 4.37 -33.94 18.13
CA GLY A 100 3.87 -32.59 17.95
C GLY A 100 4.80 -31.63 17.21
N ILE A 101 5.98 -32.10 16.78
CA ILE A 101 6.98 -31.26 16.07
C ILE A 101 7.44 -31.92 14.77
N ALA A 102 7.86 -31.11 13.80
CA ALA A 102 8.44 -31.60 12.56
C ALA A 102 9.90 -32.06 12.78
N ASN A 103 10.17 -33.36 12.61
CA ASN A 103 11.51 -33.92 12.78
C ASN A 103 11.78 -35.13 11.88
N ALA A 104 12.99 -35.71 12.01
CA ALA A 104 13.39 -36.85 11.19
C ALA A 104 12.51 -38.08 11.46
N GLY A 105 11.88 -38.60 10.42
CA GLY A 105 10.91 -39.70 10.50
C GLY A 105 9.51 -39.29 10.09
N ASP A 106 9.24 -38.01 10.06
CA ASP A 106 7.97 -37.45 9.63
C ASP A 106 7.80 -37.39 8.11
N ALA A 107 6.57 -37.15 7.65
CA ALA A 107 6.29 -37.00 6.24
C ALA A 107 6.91 -35.71 5.67
N SER A 108 7.61 -35.82 4.54
CA SER A 108 8.30 -34.69 3.93
C SER A 108 7.42 -33.84 3.03
N THR A 109 6.33 -34.38 2.51
CA THR A 109 5.38 -33.70 1.65
C THR A 109 3.97 -34.15 2.01
N LEU A 110 3.11 -33.19 2.34
CA LEU A 110 1.74 -33.48 2.75
C LEU A 110 0.80 -33.53 1.54
N LEU A 111 1.12 -32.75 0.50
CA LEU A 111 0.42 -32.77 -0.77
C LEU A 111 1.37 -32.41 -1.90
N ALA A 112 1.49 -33.29 -2.87
CA ALA A 112 2.22 -33.03 -4.12
C ALA A 112 1.24 -32.98 -5.30
N VAL A 113 1.21 -31.87 -6.03
CA VAL A 113 0.39 -31.68 -7.23
C VAL A 113 1.31 -31.50 -8.42
N GLN A 114 1.17 -32.37 -9.44
CA GLN A 114 1.92 -32.29 -10.69
C GLN A 114 0.98 -32.64 -11.85
N MET A 115 0.22 -31.65 -12.30
CA MET A 115 -0.78 -31.85 -13.35
C MET A 115 -0.18 -31.93 -14.76
N ASN A 116 1.12 -31.68 -14.90
CA ASN A 116 1.84 -31.64 -16.18
C ASN A 116 1.22 -30.65 -17.18
N THR A 117 0.77 -29.52 -16.67
CA THR A 117 0.19 -28.43 -17.44
C THR A 117 1.08 -27.19 -17.35
N VAL A 118 1.15 -26.42 -18.43
CA VAL A 118 1.96 -25.19 -18.45
C VAL A 118 1.26 -24.08 -17.69
N HIS A 119 2.04 -23.10 -17.23
CA HIS A 119 1.54 -21.88 -16.60
C HIS A 119 0.32 -21.29 -17.34
N GLY A 120 -0.74 -21.01 -16.60
CA GLY A 120 -1.99 -20.44 -17.10
C GLY A 120 -2.91 -21.41 -17.84
N ASN A 121 -2.58 -22.69 -17.90
CA ASN A 121 -3.45 -23.70 -18.48
C ASN A 121 -4.54 -24.11 -17.48
N THR A 122 -5.80 -23.96 -17.87
CA THR A 122 -6.99 -24.24 -17.04
C THR A 122 -7.63 -25.60 -17.32
N ALA A 123 -7.05 -26.43 -18.19
CA ALA A 123 -7.62 -27.75 -18.51
C ALA A 123 -7.68 -28.68 -17.28
N LYS A 124 -6.76 -28.48 -16.33
CA LYS A 124 -6.83 -29.08 -15.00
C LYS A 124 -6.70 -27.95 -13.99
N HIS A 125 -7.62 -27.90 -13.06
CA HIS A 125 -7.69 -26.90 -12.00
C HIS A 125 -7.73 -27.60 -10.64
N PHE A 126 -6.74 -27.29 -9.79
CA PHE A 126 -6.68 -27.83 -8.44
C PHE A 126 -7.09 -26.75 -7.43
N VAL A 127 -7.99 -27.09 -6.53
CA VAL A 127 -8.51 -26.16 -5.52
C VAL A 127 -8.34 -26.75 -4.12
N LEU A 128 -7.76 -25.97 -3.21
CA LEU A 128 -7.64 -26.28 -1.77
C LEU A 128 -8.42 -25.26 -0.98
N LYS A 129 -9.26 -25.72 -0.05
CA LYS A 129 -10.03 -24.83 0.84
C LYS A 129 -10.05 -25.33 2.28
N ASN A 130 -9.83 -24.43 3.24
CA ASN A 130 -10.04 -24.66 4.67
C ASN A 130 -9.23 -25.83 5.23
N ILE A 131 -7.98 -26.00 4.82
CA ILE A 131 -7.10 -27.09 5.28
C ILE A 131 -5.84 -26.50 5.95
N THR A 132 -5.46 -27.06 7.09
CA THR A 132 -4.18 -26.77 7.75
C THR A 132 -3.14 -27.81 7.34
N PHE A 133 -1.97 -27.38 6.90
CA PHE A 133 -0.79 -28.20 6.58
C PHE A 133 0.26 -28.01 7.65
N LYS A 134 0.55 -29.06 8.42
CA LYS A 134 1.35 -28.94 9.65
C LYS A 134 2.40 -30.03 9.79
N ASN A 135 3.54 -29.67 10.41
CA ASN A 135 4.58 -30.60 10.83
C ASN A 135 5.17 -31.47 9.69
N ALA A 136 5.33 -30.95 8.50
CA ALA A 136 6.11 -31.61 7.45
C ALA A 136 7.61 -31.46 7.75
N PHE A 137 8.41 -32.54 7.61
CA PHE A 137 9.86 -32.48 7.72
C PHE A 137 10.54 -32.79 6.39
N VAL A 138 11.00 -31.75 5.72
CA VAL A 138 11.59 -31.83 4.39
C VAL A 138 13.10 -31.97 4.49
N ASN A 139 13.65 -33.14 4.09
CA ASN A 139 15.08 -33.42 4.04
C ASN A 139 15.60 -33.74 2.63
N GLU A 140 14.82 -33.44 1.61
CA GLU A 140 15.13 -33.68 0.20
C GLU A 140 14.91 -32.44 -0.65
N ALA A 141 15.60 -32.39 -1.80
CA ALA A 141 15.45 -31.30 -2.77
C ALA A 141 14.03 -31.24 -3.36
N SER A 142 13.58 -30.02 -3.71
CA SER A 142 12.33 -29.76 -4.43
C SER A 142 11.10 -30.38 -3.76
N LYS A 143 11.06 -30.33 -2.43
CA LYS A 143 9.94 -30.74 -1.60
C LYS A 143 9.52 -29.63 -0.64
N ALA A 144 8.29 -29.67 -0.17
CA ALA A 144 7.67 -28.80 0.81
C ALA A 144 6.41 -29.49 1.35
N ALA A 145 5.80 -28.97 2.40
CA ALA A 145 4.48 -29.44 2.85
C ALA A 145 3.47 -29.43 1.68
N LEU A 146 3.42 -28.35 0.91
CA LEU A 146 2.70 -28.27 -0.37
C LEU A 146 3.73 -28.17 -1.51
N LYS A 147 3.83 -29.20 -2.33
CA LYS A 147 4.65 -29.21 -3.54
C LYS A 147 3.78 -29.01 -4.77
N LEU A 148 4.09 -27.98 -5.57
CA LEU A 148 3.42 -27.68 -6.84
C LEU A 148 4.43 -27.72 -7.98
N ASP A 149 4.25 -28.63 -8.91
CA ASP A 149 5.21 -28.87 -10.01
C ASP A 149 4.47 -28.91 -11.35
N ASN A 150 4.82 -28.03 -12.28
CA ASN A 150 4.18 -27.95 -13.60
C ASN A 150 2.64 -28.00 -13.52
N SER A 151 2.05 -27.22 -12.61
CA SER A 151 0.62 -27.17 -12.37
C SER A 151 0.06 -25.82 -12.85
N GLY A 152 -0.64 -25.88 -13.98
CA GLY A 152 -1.04 -24.68 -14.74
C GLY A 152 -1.96 -23.75 -13.98
N TRP A 153 -2.81 -24.29 -13.07
CA TRP A 153 -3.71 -23.48 -12.24
C TRP A 153 -4.03 -24.16 -10.91
N VAL A 154 -3.69 -23.49 -9.82
CA VAL A 154 -3.97 -23.96 -8.45
C VAL A 154 -4.52 -22.79 -7.63
N ASP A 155 -5.68 -22.95 -7.01
CA ASP A 155 -6.23 -22.01 -6.05
C ASP A 155 -6.17 -22.59 -4.64
N VAL A 156 -5.68 -21.79 -3.69
CA VAL A 156 -5.53 -22.15 -2.28
C VAL A 156 -6.25 -21.08 -1.47
N GLU A 157 -7.35 -21.45 -0.82
CA GLU A 157 -8.24 -20.51 -0.16
C GLU A 157 -8.40 -20.85 1.33
N ASN A 158 -8.24 -19.87 2.20
CA ASN A 158 -8.42 -20.01 3.65
C ASN A 158 -7.67 -21.21 4.24
N CYS A 159 -6.41 -21.42 3.81
CA CYS A 159 -5.55 -22.50 4.28
C CYS A 159 -4.48 -21.97 5.23
N ILE A 160 -4.03 -22.82 6.14
CA ILE A 160 -2.97 -22.52 7.11
C ILE A 160 -1.78 -23.45 6.85
N PHE A 161 -0.58 -22.88 6.82
CA PHE A 161 0.68 -23.61 6.72
C PHE A 161 1.50 -23.27 7.94
N GLU A 162 1.62 -24.22 8.88
CA GLU A 162 2.26 -23.96 10.17
C GLU A 162 3.28 -25.02 10.55
N ASP A 163 4.35 -24.60 11.23
CA ASP A 163 5.36 -25.46 11.87
C ASP A 163 5.97 -26.50 10.91
N ASN A 164 6.09 -26.20 9.61
CA ASN A 164 6.76 -27.06 8.65
C ASN A 164 8.25 -26.74 8.61
N VAL A 165 9.10 -27.76 8.52
CA VAL A 165 10.55 -27.64 8.55
C VAL A 165 11.18 -28.16 7.25
N SER A 166 12.04 -27.35 6.62
CA SER A 166 12.90 -27.77 5.52
C SER A 166 14.36 -27.81 5.97
N ALA A 167 14.85 -28.97 6.32
CA ALA A 167 16.20 -29.21 6.81
C ALA A 167 17.23 -29.42 5.70
N TYR A 168 16.82 -29.52 4.43
CA TYR A 168 17.72 -29.77 3.31
C TYR A 168 18.56 -28.53 2.97
N GLN A 169 19.89 -28.71 2.82
CA GLN A 169 20.86 -27.61 2.72
C GLN A 169 21.73 -27.61 1.45
N THR A 170 21.61 -28.61 0.58
CA THR A 170 22.52 -28.76 -0.57
C THR A 170 21.90 -28.33 -1.91
N GLY A 171 22.70 -27.67 -2.76
CA GLY A 171 22.29 -27.27 -4.12
C GLY A 171 21.50 -25.96 -4.17
N SER A 172 20.79 -25.73 -5.28
CA SER A 172 19.94 -24.53 -5.49
C SER A 172 18.46 -24.76 -5.16
N ASP A 173 18.03 -26.02 -4.97
CA ASP A 173 16.63 -26.43 -4.88
C ASP A 173 16.17 -26.74 -3.45
N TYR A 174 16.75 -26.07 -2.45
CA TYR A 174 16.42 -26.22 -1.03
C TYR A 174 15.62 -25.02 -0.51
N GLY A 175 14.73 -25.27 0.44
CA GLY A 175 13.86 -24.27 1.07
C GLY A 175 12.40 -24.30 0.60
N GLY A 176 11.59 -23.38 1.12
CA GLY A 176 10.14 -23.38 0.99
C GLY A 176 9.51 -24.44 1.87
N ALA A 177 9.60 -24.29 3.20
CA ALA A 177 9.10 -25.34 4.12
C ALA A 177 7.59 -25.55 3.97
N ALA A 178 6.82 -24.48 3.85
CA ALA A 178 5.37 -24.56 3.64
C ALA A 178 5.01 -24.86 2.16
N CYS A 179 5.59 -24.10 1.22
CA CYS A 179 5.27 -24.25 -0.20
C CYS A 179 6.50 -24.16 -1.09
N TRP A 180 6.65 -25.14 -1.98
CA TRP A 180 7.59 -25.10 -3.11
C TRP A 180 6.80 -25.13 -4.42
N SER A 181 6.93 -24.07 -5.22
CA SER A 181 6.22 -23.93 -6.50
C SER A 181 7.21 -23.81 -7.65
N TYR A 182 7.09 -24.71 -8.62
CA TYR A 182 7.90 -24.75 -9.82
C TYR A 182 7.03 -24.69 -11.07
N ARG A 183 7.23 -23.67 -11.92
CA ARG A 183 6.51 -23.47 -13.18
C ARG A 183 4.98 -23.54 -13.07
N SER A 184 4.43 -23.18 -11.92
CA SER A 184 3.00 -23.28 -11.65
C SER A 184 2.35 -21.90 -11.61
N THR A 185 1.04 -21.85 -11.80
CA THR A 185 0.19 -20.70 -11.47
C THR A 185 -0.53 -21.01 -10.17
N VAL A 186 -0.31 -20.18 -9.18
CA VAL A 186 -0.87 -20.39 -7.83
C VAL A 186 -1.47 -19.10 -7.31
N ASN A 187 -2.73 -19.18 -6.88
CA ASN A 187 -3.40 -18.09 -6.20
C ASN A 187 -3.68 -18.49 -4.75
N PHE A 188 -3.03 -17.82 -3.81
CA PHE A 188 -3.34 -17.94 -2.40
C PHE A 188 -4.27 -16.78 -2.02
N SER A 189 -5.40 -17.10 -1.40
CA SER A 189 -6.32 -16.12 -0.84
C SER A 189 -6.70 -16.49 0.59
N ASP A 190 -6.70 -15.49 1.46
CA ASP A 190 -7.05 -15.65 2.87
C ASP A 190 -6.21 -16.70 3.62
N CYS A 191 -4.96 -16.91 3.18
CA CYS A 191 -4.07 -17.94 3.73
C CYS A 191 -3.12 -17.38 4.79
N LYS A 192 -2.71 -18.27 5.71
CA LYS A 192 -1.71 -17.98 6.74
C LYS A 192 -0.51 -18.90 6.60
N PHE A 193 0.68 -18.31 6.72
CA PHE A 193 1.96 -19.04 6.73
C PHE A 193 2.74 -18.59 7.96
N HIS A 194 2.90 -19.46 8.94
CA HIS A 194 3.62 -19.08 10.16
C HIS A 194 4.38 -20.26 10.80
N GLY A 195 5.43 -19.91 11.56
CA GLY A 195 6.24 -20.91 12.26
C GLY A 195 7.03 -21.83 11.33
N ASN A 196 7.05 -21.59 10.01
CA ASN A 196 7.76 -22.44 9.08
C ASN A 196 9.25 -22.08 9.06
N SER A 197 10.13 -23.09 9.00
CA SER A 197 11.57 -22.91 9.07
C SER A 197 12.27 -23.62 7.92
N ALA A 198 13.18 -22.90 7.25
CA ALA A 198 14.02 -23.47 6.22
C ALA A 198 15.51 -23.27 6.53
N ALA A 199 16.28 -24.35 6.54
CA ALA A 199 17.73 -24.29 6.60
C ALA A 199 18.36 -23.64 5.36
N GLY A 200 17.55 -23.37 4.34
CA GLY A 200 17.94 -22.78 3.08
C GLY A 200 17.22 -21.45 2.79
N ARG A 201 16.53 -21.39 1.67
CA ARG A 201 15.91 -20.20 1.09
C ARG A 201 14.40 -20.31 1.07
N GLY A 202 13.68 -19.23 1.41
CA GLY A 202 12.23 -19.23 1.49
C GLY A 202 11.74 -19.96 2.72
N GLY A 203 11.71 -19.30 3.86
CA GLY A 203 11.26 -19.90 5.14
C GLY A 203 9.88 -20.50 5.01
N ALA A 204 8.93 -19.73 4.48
CA ALA A 204 7.61 -20.23 4.15
C ALA A 204 7.52 -20.70 2.69
N ILE A 205 7.79 -19.80 1.74
CA ILE A 205 7.47 -20.01 0.32
C ILE A 205 8.72 -19.90 -0.55
N LYS A 206 8.92 -20.87 -1.42
CA LYS A 206 9.90 -20.81 -2.51
C LYS A 206 9.23 -20.91 -3.85
N LEU A 207 9.47 -19.91 -4.69
CA LEU A 207 8.95 -19.81 -6.05
C LEU A 207 10.12 -19.90 -7.03
N THR A 208 10.04 -20.83 -7.97
CA THR A 208 11.12 -21.03 -8.92
C THR A 208 10.60 -21.45 -10.30
N SER A 209 11.44 -21.28 -11.30
CA SER A 209 11.17 -21.68 -12.68
C SER A 209 12.51 -21.98 -13.36
N ASN A 210 12.51 -22.37 -14.63
CA ASN A 210 13.74 -22.45 -15.43
C ASN A 210 13.91 -21.20 -16.31
N ALA A 211 15.10 -21.02 -16.86
CA ALA A 211 15.31 -20.11 -17.96
C ALA A 211 14.35 -20.45 -19.12
N GLY A 212 13.60 -19.45 -19.59
CA GLY A 212 12.64 -19.65 -20.68
C GLY A 212 11.25 -20.19 -20.29
N THR A 213 10.97 -20.41 -19.01
CA THR A 213 9.64 -20.77 -18.50
C THR A 213 9.15 -19.79 -17.46
N LYS A 214 7.82 -19.75 -17.23
CA LYS A 214 7.17 -18.83 -16.29
C LYS A 214 6.57 -19.56 -15.12
N GLY A 215 6.59 -18.93 -13.95
CA GLY A 215 5.74 -19.24 -12.81
C GLY A 215 5.02 -17.96 -12.39
N TYR A 216 3.81 -18.09 -11.88
CA TYR A 216 2.99 -16.96 -11.44
C TYR A 216 2.34 -17.27 -10.10
N THR A 217 2.51 -16.39 -9.14
CA THR A 217 1.92 -16.54 -7.81
C THR A 217 1.26 -15.23 -7.39
N THR A 218 0.04 -15.33 -6.90
CA THR A 218 -0.68 -14.24 -6.25
C THR A 218 -0.88 -14.58 -4.79
N LEU A 219 -0.61 -13.63 -3.91
CA LEU A 219 -0.97 -13.64 -2.50
C LEU A 219 -1.99 -12.51 -2.31
N ASN A 220 -3.23 -12.85 -1.96
CA ASN A 220 -4.28 -11.88 -1.71
C ASN A 220 -4.90 -12.10 -0.33
N ARG A 221 -4.88 -11.09 0.53
CA ARG A 221 -5.34 -11.16 1.92
C ARG A 221 -4.66 -12.27 2.72
N CYS A 222 -3.35 -12.45 2.50
CA CYS A 222 -2.55 -13.44 3.21
C CYS A 222 -1.80 -12.81 4.39
N GLN A 223 -1.46 -13.65 5.37
CA GLN A 223 -0.62 -13.30 6.51
C GLN A 223 0.58 -14.23 6.53
N ILE A 224 1.80 -13.67 6.45
CA ILE A 224 3.06 -14.45 6.45
C ILE A 224 3.91 -13.92 7.60
N TYR A 225 4.01 -14.70 8.70
CA TYR A 225 4.64 -14.22 9.91
C TYR A 225 5.39 -15.31 10.66
N ASP A 226 6.39 -14.91 11.43
CA ASP A 226 7.20 -15.81 12.29
C ASP A 226 7.81 -16.99 11.53
N ASN A 227 8.16 -16.81 10.25
CA ASN A 227 8.89 -17.81 9.49
C ASN A 227 10.39 -17.51 9.50
N GLU A 228 11.23 -18.54 9.37
CA GLU A 228 12.67 -18.40 9.40
C GLU A 228 13.34 -19.04 8.16
N ALA A 229 14.33 -18.35 7.61
CA ALA A 229 15.26 -18.92 6.63
C ALA A 229 16.71 -18.64 7.03
N GLN A 230 17.56 -19.66 7.02
CA GLN A 230 18.97 -19.48 7.40
C GLN A 230 19.78 -18.73 6.35
N VAL A 231 19.30 -18.66 5.09
CA VAL A 231 20.05 -18.05 3.98
C VAL A 231 19.36 -16.84 3.40
N MET A 232 18.20 -16.97 2.73
CA MET A 232 17.55 -15.87 2.01
C MET A 232 16.04 -16.02 1.97
N GLY A 233 15.33 -14.89 2.04
CA GLY A 233 13.87 -14.85 1.91
C GLY A 233 13.17 -15.55 3.07
N SER A 234 13.25 -14.98 4.28
CA SER A 234 12.65 -15.60 5.47
C SER A 234 11.16 -15.88 5.32
N ALA A 235 10.45 -15.03 4.61
CA ALA A 235 9.08 -15.29 4.20
C ALA A 235 9.05 -15.95 2.81
N ILE A 236 9.59 -15.27 1.79
CA ILE A 236 9.45 -15.67 0.39
C ILE A 236 10.77 -15.53 -0.36
N PHE A 237 11.13 -16.56 -1.13
CA PHE A 237 12.26 -16.54 -2.04
C PHE A 237 11.81 -16.78 -3.49
N LEU A 238 12.20 -15.88 -4.41
CA LEU A 238 11.93 -15.98 -5.84
C LEU A 238 13.22 -16.22 -6.63
N HIS A 239 13.19 -17.20 -7.56
CA HIS A 239 14.30 -17.52 -8.43
C HIS A 239 13.85 -17.77 -9.87
N HIS A 240 14.62 -17.30 -10.85
CA HIS A 240 14.32 -17.39 -12.29
C HIS A 240 13.02 -16.65 -12.70
N GLY A 241 12.37 -16.99 -13.78
CA GLY A 241 11.26 -16.30 -14.45
C GLY A 241 9.93 -16.31 -13.71
N VAL A 242 9.89 -15.94 -12.43
CA VAL A 242 8.69 -15.94 -11.59
C VAL A 242 8.13 -14.53 -11.45
N LYS A 243 6.80 -14.42 -11.52
CA LYS A 243 6.03 -13.23 -11.10
C LYS A 243 5.33 -13.51 -9.79
N LEU A 244 5.44 -12.57 -8.84
CA LEU A 244 4.75 -12.59 -7.57
C LEU A 244 3.97 -11.29 -7.39
N ASP A 245 2.67 -11.40 -7.19
CA ASP A 245 1.82 -10.29 -6.79
C ASP A 245 1.41 -10.46 -5.32
N ILE A 246 1.70 -9.46 -4.49
CA ILE A 246 1.40 -9.38 -3.06
C ILE A 246 0.36 -8.29 -2.89
N ILE A 247 -0.85 -8.67 -2.53
CA ILE A 247 -2.02 -7.79 -2.54
C ILE A 247 -2.76 -7.91 -1.23
N ASN A 248 -3.10 -6.79 -0.58
CA ASN A 248 -3.80 -6.78 0.70
C ASN A 248 -3.17 -7.72 1.76
N THR A 249 -1.86 -7.88 1.76
CA THR A 249 -1.14 -8.95 2.48
C THR A 249 -0.19 -8.36 3.51
N THR A 250 -0.10 -8.99 4.68
CA THR A 250 0.86 -8.65 5.73
C THR A 250 2.02 -9.65 5.76
N ILE A 251 3.27 -9.16 5.78
CA ILE A 251 4.49 -9.96 5.95
C ILE A 251 5.28 -9.35 7.11
N THR A 252 5.34 -10.04 8.27
CA THR A 252 5.92 -9.48 9.50
C THR A 252 6.56 -10.56 10.38
N GLY A 253 7.49 -10.17 11.26
CA GLY A 253 8.10 -11.09 12.24
C GLY A 253 8.94 -12.21 11.64
N ASN A 254 9.18 -12.23 10.32
CA ASN A 254 9.99 -13.26 9.69
C ASN A 254 11.49 -12.96 9.91
N LYS A 255 12.29 -14.00 10.16
CA LYS A 255 13.69 -13.88 10.53
C LYS A 255 14.60 -14.50 9.48
N SER A 256 15.46 -13.70 8.90
CA SER A 256 16.53 -14.16 8.00
C SER A 256 17.81 -14.48 8.77
N GLY A 257 18.60 -15.45 8.27
CA GLY A 257 19.91 -15.76 8.82
C GLY A 257 20.87 -14.57 8.74
N THR A 258 21.97 -14.64 9.48
CA THR A 258 22.88 -13.52 9.76
C THR A 258 23.94 -13.26 8.69
N GLU A 259 24.00 -14.01 7.62
CA GLU A 259 25.08 -13.88 6.64
C GLU A 259 24.58 -13.37 5.27
N GLY A 260 25.20 -12.29 4.82
CA GLY A 260 25.09 -11.79 3.44
C GLY A 260 23.94 -10.83 3.15
N GLU A 261 23.58 -10.76 1.88
CA GLU A 261 22.46 -9.97 1.40
C GLU A 261 21.16 -10.75 1.61
N VAL A 262 20.40 -10.41 2.65
CA VAL A 262 19.19 -11.13 3.08
C VAL A 262 17.99 -10.20 3.14
N ALA A 263 16.79 -10.77 3.02
CA ALA A 263 15.53 -10.03 3.13
C ALA A 263 14.38 -10.99 3.48
N ALA A 264 13.28 -10.44 3.97
CA ALA A 264 12.04 -11.21 4.14
C ALA A 264 11.47 -11.66 2.79
N VAL A 265 11.37 -10.76 1.83
CA VAL A 265 11.02 -11.07 0.43
C VAL A 265 12.25 -10.85 -0.43
N PHE A 266 12.79 -11.93 -0.98
CA PHE A 266 14.02 -11.91 -1.76
C PHE A 266 13.79 -12.42 -3.17
N ALA A 267 14.08 -11.58 -4.17
CA ALA A 267 14.07 -11.95 -5.57
C ALA A 267 15.47 -11.86 -6.17
N ILE A 268 15.98 -12.94 -6.67
CA ILE A 268 17.25 -12.96 -7.39
C ILE A 268 17.07 -13.48 -8.81
N GLY A 269 17.67 -12.76 -9.76
CA GLY A 269 17.76 -13.16 -11.14
C GLY A 269 19.09 -13.79 -11.47
N SER A 270 19.07 -14.79 -12.32
CA SER A 270 20.16 -15.15 -13.19
C SER A 270 19.67 -15.07 -14.64
N ASP A 271 20.55 -15.23 -15.58
CA ASP A 271 20.34 -15.23 -17.02
C ASP A 271 19.04 -15.93 -17.46
N GLY A 272 18.03 -15.21 -17.82
CA GLY A 272 16.77 -15.74 -18.34
C GLY A 272 16.03 -14.73 -19.20
N THR A 273 15.22 -15.22 -20.13
CA THR A 273 14.44 -14.42 -21.07
C THR A 273 13.33 -13.61 -20.35
N TYR A 274 12.93 -14.03 -19.13
CA TYR A 274 11.85 -13.41 -18.38
C TYR A 274 12.37 -12.71 -17.12
N ALA A 275 12.03 -11.43 -16.97
CA ALA A 275 12.29 -10.68 -15.75
C ALA A 275 11.49 -11.27 -14.58
N ARG A 276 12.08 -11.25 -13.39
CA ARG A 276 11.35 -11.50 -12.13
C ARG A 276 10.61 -10.24 -11.81
N GLN A 277 9.42 -10.41 -11.29
CA GLN A 277 8.61 -9.28 -10.92
C GLN A 277 7.96 -9.52 -9.58
N ILE A 278 8.13 -8.57 -8.69
CA ILE A 278 7.35 -8.47 -7.46
C ILE A 278 6.46 -7.25 -7.62
N THR A 279 5.15 -7.43 -7.47
CA THR A 279 4.19 -6.33 -7.42
C THR A 279 3.55 -6.32 -6.04
N ILE A 280 3.55 -5.18 -5.36
CA ILE A 280 3.07 -5.03 -3.98
C ILE A 280 2.04 -3.92 -3.95
N ILE A 281 0.83 -4.25 -3.51
CA ILE A 281 -0.32 -3.34 -3.55
C ILE A 281 -1.11 -3.47 -2.25
N ASN A 282 -1.47 -2.35 -1.64
CA ASN A 282 -2.26 -2.34 -0.40
C ASN A 282 -1.68 -3.29 0.66
N SER A 283 -0.37 -3.43 0.74
CA SER A 283 0.28 -4.46 1.55
C SER A 283 1.24 -3.85 2.57
N THR A 284 1.49 -4.59 3.64
CA THR A 284 2.42 -4.20 4.69
C THR A 284 3.54 -5.24 4.79
N ILE A 285 4.78 -4.80 4.58
CA ILE A 285 5.98 -5.62 4.78
C ILE A 285 6.86 -4.89 5.80
N ALA A 286 6.80 -5.31 7.04
CA ALA A 286 7.41 -4.58 8.14
C ALA A 286 7.78 -5.49 9.32
N GLY A 287 8.73 -5.05 10.14
CA GLY A 287 9.11 -5.77 11.37
C GLY A 287 9.75 -7.14 11.14
N ASN A 288 10.27 -7.41 9.93
CA ASN A 288 11.05 -8.59 9.67
C ASN A 288 12.53 -8.32 10.02
N THR A 289 13.25 -9.31 10.53
CA THR A 289 14.59 -9.15 11.10
C THR A 289 15.66 -9.92 10.31
N GLY A 290 16.93 -9.56 10.54
CA GLY A 290 18.09 -10.19 9.93
C GLY A 290 18.44 -9.66 8.54
N GLY A 291 17.68 -8.67 7.99
CA GLY A 291 17.96 -8.09 6.69
C GLY A 291 16.92 -7.07 6.25
N ALA A 292 16.89 -6.74 4.97
CA ALA A 292 15.90 -5.83 4.40
C ALA A 292 14.49 -6.43 4.45
N GLN A 293 13.46 -5.58 4.38
CA GLN A 293 12.10 -6.08 4.20
C GLN A 293 11.94 -6.67 2.79
N ILE A 294 12.48 -5.98 1.78
CA ILE A 294 12.48 -6.44 0.39
C ILE A 294 13.88 -6.29 -0.21
N LEU A 295 14.33 -7.30 -0.93
CA LEU A 295 15.52 -7.22 -1.77
C LEU A 295 15.23 -7.73 -3.17
N GLY A 296 15.35 -6.84 -4.15
CA GLY A 296 15.36 -7.18 -5.58
C GLY A 296 16.78 -7.11 -6.13
N ARG A 297 17.26 -8.20 -6.74
CA ARG A 297 18.62 -8.30 -7.25
C ARG A 297 18.64 -8.89 -8.67
N ASP A 298 19.60 -8.43 -9.48
CA ASP A 298 19.93 -8.99 -10.80
C ASP A 298 18.70 -9.26 -11.68
N LYS A 299 18.18 -8.24 -12.38
CA LYS A 299 17.01 -8.30 -13.26
C LYS A 299 15.68 -8.57 -12.53
N ALA A 300 15.58 -8.30 -11.23
CA ALA A 300 14.32 -8.34 -10.50
C ALA A 300 13.64 -6.97 -10.55
N ASN A 301 12.41 -6.89 -11.04
CA ASN A 301 11.61 -5.67 -11.03
C ASN A 301 10.69 -5.65 -9.81
N VAL A 302 10.65 -4.52 -9.13
CA VAL A 302 9.75 -4.29 -7.98
C VAL A 302 8.78 -3.17 -8.34
N ARG A 303 7.49 -3.39 -8.12
CA ARG A 303 6.40 -2.43 -8.34
C ARG A 303 5.63 -2.23 -7.06
N LEU A 304 5.34 -0.98 -6.73
CA LEU A 304 4.70 -0.60 -5.47
C LEU A 304 3.51 0.31 -5.70
N ALA A 305 2.44 0.10 -4.96
CA ALA A 305 1.30 1.01 -4.88
C ALA A 305 0.63 0.92 -3.51
N ASN A 306 0.37 2.07 -2.90
CA ASN A 306 -0.43 2.21 -1.67
C ASN A 306 -0.02 1.21 -0.55
N SER A 307 1.27 1.05 -0.32
CA SER A 307 1.84 0.04 0.58
C SER A 307 2.74 0.63 1.66
N ILE A 308 2.91 -0.09 2.76
CA ILE A 308 3.81 0.26 3.86
C ILE A 308 4.99 -0.71 3.87
N ILE A 309 6.22 -0.19 3.74
CA ILE A 309 7.43 -1.00 3.78
C ILE A 309 8.44 -0.30 4.69
N VAL A 310 8.55 -0.76 5.93
CA VAL A 310 9.42 -0.16 6.94
C VAL A 310 10.16 -1.23 7.75
N GLY A 311 11.42 -0.97 8.05
CA GLY A 311 12.25 -1.78 8.94
C GLY A 311 12.32 -1.20 10.35
N GLU A 312 13.04 -1.88 11.24
CA GLU A 312 13.53 -1.28 12.48
C GLU A 312 14.64 -0.24 12.18
N GLU A 313 15.02 0.58 13.16
CA GLU A 313 15.89 1.76 12.98
C GLU A 313 17.13 1.56 12.10
N ASP A 314 17.77 0.38 12.16
CA ASP A 314 18.95 0.06 11.35
C ASP A 314 18.67 -0.88 10.17
N ASN A 315 17.44 -1.33 10.01
CA ASN A 315 17.05 -2.29 8.98
C ASN A 315 16.49 -1.60 7.73
N LEU A 316 17.04 -1.97 6.60
CA LEU A 316 16.58 -1.45 5.31
C LEU A 316 15.14 -1.87 5.05
N ALA A 317 14.29 -0.89 4.74
CA ALA A 317 12.98 -1.19 4.17
C ALA A 317 13.14 -1.89 2.81
N MET A 318 13.96 -1.32 1.95
CA MET A 318 14.17 -1.88 0.62
C MET A 318 15.63 -1.77 0.16
N ARG A 319 16.07 -2.79 -0.56
CA ARG A 319 17.33 -2.76 -1.30
C ARG A 319 17.12 -3.25 -2.73
N ILE A 320 17.62 -2.50 -3.68
CA ILE A 320 17.68 -2.87 -5.08
C ILE A 320 19.15 -2.98 -5.46
N ALA A 321 19.55 -4.10 -6.05
CA ALA A 321 20.95 -4.37 -6.38
C ALA A 321 21.11 -5.06 -7.73
N GLY A 322 22.26 -4.88 -8.37
CA GLY A 322 22.58 -5.48 -9.67
C GLY A 322 21.91 -4.79 -10.87
N THR A 323 22.20 -5.24 -12.07
CA THR A 323 21.75 -4.64 -13.33
C THR A 323 21.13 -5.65 -14.29
N PRO A 324 20.08 -5.32 -15.07
CA PRO A 324 19.15 -4.23 -14.82
C PRO A 324 18.10 -4.64 -13.76
N THR A 325 17.96 -3.85 -12.72
CA THR A 325 16.90 -4.00 -11.73
C THR A 325 16.16 -2.67 -11.67
N GLN A 326 14.83 -2.71 -11.66
CA GLN A 326 13.97 -1.52 -11.68
C GLN A 326 13.04 -1.50 -10.48
N LEU A 327 12.87 -0.32 -9.91
CA LEU A 327 11.82 0.01 -8.95
C LEU A 327 10.86 1.00 -9.60
N LEU A 328 9.59 0.63 -9.67
CA LEU A 328 8.51 1.44 -10.20
C LEU A 328 7.48 1.67 -9.11
N SER A 329 7.14 2.92 -8.86
CA SER A 329 6.07 3.29 -7.95
C SER A 329 4.87 3.85 -8.72
N ALA A 330 3.67 3.45 -8.30
CA ALA A 330 2.42 4.10 -8.67
C ALA A 330 1.95 5.09 -7.59
N GLY A 331 2.79 5.35 -6.59
CA GLY A 331 2.54 6.33 -5.55
C GLY A 331 1.84 5.79 -4.31
N TYR A 332 1.67 6.71 -3.36
CA TYR A 332 0.94 6.50 -2.11
C TYR A 332 1.55 5.43 -1.20
N ASN A 333 2.88 5.30 -1.20
CA ASN A 333 3.58 4.37 -0.36
C ASN A 333 4.22 5.08 0.85
N ILE A 334 4.32 4.36 1.98
CA ILE A 334 5.08 4.76 3.15
C ILE A 334 6.32 3.86 3.19
N ILE A 335 7.49 4.44 2.95
CA ILE A 335 8.74 3.69 2.78
C ILE A 335 9.78 4.21 3.79
N GLY A 336 10.39 3.29 4.50
CA GLY A 336 11.54 3.55 5.37
C GLY A 336 12.85 3.68 4.61
N VAL A 337 13.96 3.30 5.26
CA VAL A 337 15.30 3.40 4.71
C VAL A 337 15.41 2.62 3.40
N TYR A 338 15.73 3.32 2.33
CA TYR A 338 15.98 2.75 1.01
C TYR A 338 17.48 2.80 0.68
N LYS A 339 18.00 1.69 0.13
CA LYS A 339 19.37 1.64 -0.36
C LYS A 339 19.38 1.26 -1.85
N ASP A 340 19.85 2.19 -2.65
CA ASP A 340 20.12 1.92 -4.06
C ASP A 340 21.50 1.26 -4.20
N GLY A 341 21.52 0.13 -4.86
CA GLY A 341 22.74 -0.66 -5.02
C GLY A 341 23.27 -0.69 -6.41
N ALA A 342 22.70 0.00 -7.40
CA ALA A 342 23.43 -0.12 -8.64
C ALA A 342 22.91 0.38 -9.97
N SER A 343 21.72 0.75 -10.28
CA SER A 343 21.55 0.94 -11.72
C SER A 343 20.57 1.98 -12.23
N ALA A 344 19.60 2.33 -11.52
CA ALA A 344 18.73 3.45 -11.86
C ALA A 344 18.16 4.02 -10.57
N ALA A 345 18.14 5.34 -10.44
CA ALA A 345 17.40 5.99 -9.37
C ALA A 345 15.96 5.46 -9.36
N PRO A 346 15.39 5.17 -8.19
CA PRO A 346 14.00 4.73 -8.10
C PRO A 346 13.08 5.77 -8.71
N ALA A 347 12.10 5.32 -9.47
CA ALA A 347 11.06 6.19 -10.00
C ALA A 347 9.96 6.38 -8.92
N TRP A 348 10.32 7.08 -7.82
CA TRP A 348 9.35 7.48 -6.80
C TRP A 348 8.36 8.49 -7.39
N GLN A 349 7.12 8.37 -6.97
CA GLN A 349 6.11 9.40 -7.23
C GLN A 349 6.16 10.45 -6.11
N SER A 350 5.74 11.66 -6.40
CA SER A 350 5.68 12.74 -5.41
C SER A 350 4.67 12.48 -4.28
N SER A 351 3.71 11.59 -4.50
CA SER A 351 2.80 11.07 -3.47
C SER A 351 3.39 9.95 -2.61
N ASP A 352 4.63 9.51 -2.85
CA ASP A 352 5.30 8.56 -1.97
C ASP A 352 5.93 9.29 -0.77
N TRP A 353 5.69 8.78 0.43
CA TRP A 353 6.36 9.25 1.63
C TRP A 353 7.58 8.36 1.92
N VAL A 354 8.72 8.74 1.36
CA VAL A 354 10.00 8.05 1.54
C VAL A 354 10.85 8.84 2.52
N SER A 355 11.10 8.29 3.70
CA SER A 355 11.92 8.93 4.74
C SER A 355 12.64 7.88 5.58
N SER A 356 13.87 8.21 6.03
CA SER A 356 14.56 7.42 7.05
C SER A 356 13.84 7.44 8.40
N ASP A 357 12.97 8.43 8.64
CA ASP A 357 12.19 8.57 9.87
C ASP A 357 10.96 7.65 9.89
N ASN A 358 10.62 7.05 8.74
CA ASN A 358 9.59 6.03 8.64
C ASN A 358 10.15 4.70 9.18
N THR A 359 10.10 4.53 10.48
CA THR A 359 10.50 3.33 11.21
C THR A 359 9.29 2.53 11.66
N LEU A 360 9.52 1.34 12.17
CA LEU A 360 8.46 0.52 12.76
C LEU A 360 7.72 1.29 13.86
N THR A 361 8.46 1.94 14.76
CA THR A 361 7.88 2.71 15.87
C THR A 361 7.12 3.95 15.41
N SER A 362 7.66 4.72 14.43
CA SER A 362 6.98 5.94 13.97
C SER A 362 5.69 5.66 13.20
N VAL A 363 5.62 4.54 12.46
CA VAL A 363 4.46 4.19 11.64
C VAL A 363 3.39 3.44 12.44
N PHE A 364 3.79 2.48 13.28
CA PHE A 364 2.84 1.61 14.00
C PHE A 364 2.63 2.02 15.46
N GLY A 365 3.51 2.83 16.04
CA GLY A 365 3.43 3.26 17.43
C GLY A 365 3.48 2.09 18.39
N GLN A 366 2.43 1.95 19.20
CA GLN A 366 2.26 0.83 20.14
C GLN A 366 1.52 -0.36 19.53
N ASN A 367 0.99 -0.22 18.33
CA ASN A 367 0.30 -1.31 17.64
C ASN A 367 1.31 -2.30 17.06
N GLY A 368 0.90 -3.56 16.98
CA GLY A 368 1.63 -4.54 16.17
C GLY A 368 1.41 -4.30 14.67
N VAL A 369 2.33 -4.81 13.85
CA VAL A 369 2.20 -4.70 12.38
C VAL A 369 0.93 -5.40 11.87
N ALA A 370 0.50 -6.46 12.53
CA ALA A 370 -0.70 -7.22 12.19
C ALA A 370 -2.01 -6.43 12.41
N GLU A 371 -2.01 -5.53 13.40
CA GLU A 371 -3.13 -4.64 13.72
C GLU A 371 -3.15 -3.39 12.82
N GLY A 372 -2.05 -3.11 12.12
CA GLY A 372 -1.87 -1.93 11.31
C GLY A 372 -1.49 -0.68 12.11
N PRO A 373 -1.19 0.45 11.44
CA PRO A 373 -0.91 1.70 12.11
C PRO A 373 -2.16 2.22 12.83
N ALA A 374 -1.95 2.92 13.96
CA ALA A 374 -3.07 3.57 14.68
C ALA A 374 -3.77 4.61 13.81
N SER A 375 -3.00 5.33 13.00
CA SER A 375 -3.52 6.21 11.95
C SER A 375 -2.49 6.31 10.82
N ALA A 376 -2.98 6.57 9.60
CA ALA A 376 -2.14 6.82 8.44
C ALA A 376 -2.77 7.91 7.56
N PRO A 377 -1.96 8.67 6.80
CA PRO A 377 -2.51 9.57 5.80
C PRO A 377 -3.28 8.78 4.75
N TYR A 378 -4.35 9.35 4.21
CA TYR A 378 -5.06 8.74 3.10
C TYR A 378 -4.11 8.52 1.92
N GLY A 379 -4.20 7.35 1.32
CA GLY A 379 -3.46 6.96 0.12
C GLY A 379 -4.26 7.19 -1.16
N ALA A 380 -4.09 6.27 -2.10
CA ALA A 380 -4.78 6.32 -3.38
C ALA A 380 -6.30 6.14 -3.26
N THR A 381 -7.03 6.84 -4.10
CA THR A 381 -8.45 6.53 -4.34
C THR A 381 -8.58 5.24 -5.18
N ALA A 382 -9.72 4.57 -5.09
CA ALA A 382 -9.98 3.37 -5.88
C ALA A 382 -9.77 3.59 -7.41
N PRO A 383 -10.21 4.71 -8.03
CA PRO A 383 -9.91 4.99 -9.44
C PRO A 383 -8.42 5.13 -9.75
N GLN A 384 -7.62 5.78 -8.88
CA GLN A 384 -6.18 5.95 -9.07
C GLN A 384 -5.47 4.59 -9.05
N LEU A 385 -5.78 3.74 -8.08
CA LEU A 385 -5.26 2.37 -8.03
C LEU A 385 -5.68 1.57 -9.27
N THR A 386 -6.95 1.61 -9.65
CA THR A 386 -7.46 0.84 -10.79
C THR A 386 -6.72 1.19 -12.09
N ALA A 387 -6.40 2.46 -12.32
CA ALA A 387 -5.66 2.89 -13.49
C ALA A 387 -4.23 2.29 -13.53
N ALA A 388 -3.48 2.41 -12.42
CA ALA A 388 -2.14 1.86 -12.30
C ALA A 388 -2.13 0.32 -12.42
N LEU A 389 -3.12 -0.35 -11.82
CA LEU A 389 -3.23 -1.80 -11.83
C LEU A 389 -3.59 -2.37 -13.19
N SER A 390 -4.45 -1.68 -13.94
CA SER A 390 -4.78 -2.05 -15.32
C SER A 390 -3.53 -2.07 -16.21
N GLU A 391 -2.67 -1.07 -16.07
CA GLU A 391 -1.38 -1.04 -16.77
C GLU A 391 -0.46 -2.21 -16.37
N TRP A 392 -0.52 -2.63 -15.11
CA TRP A 392 0.28 -3.76 -14.59
C TRP A 392 -0.37 -5.13 -14.82
N GLY A 393 -1.58 -5.17 -15.36
CA GLY A 393 -2.34 -6.39 -15.63
C GLY A 393 -2.82 -7.10 -14.36
N ILE A 394 -3.12 -6.34 -13.30
CA ILE A 394 -3.65 -6.85 -12.02
C ILE A 394 -5.18 -6.80 -12.06
N THR A 395 -5.82 -7.91 -11.74
CA THR A 395 -7.27 -8.05 -11.72
C THR A 395 -7.83 -8.44 -10.35
N SER A 396 -6.98 -8.48 -9.31
CA SER A 396 -7.38 -8.87 -7.96
C SER A 396 -8.33 -7.85 -7.34
N ASP A 397 -9.20 -8.34 -6.45
CA ASP A 397 -10.08 -7.51 -5.64
C ASP A 397 -9.28 -6.69 -4.62
N LEU A 398 -9.48 -5.38 -4.63
CA LEU A 398 -8.83 -4.42 -3.73
C LEU A 398 -9.80 -3.78 -2.72
N THR A 399 -11.06 -4.21 -2.69
CA THR A 399 -12.11 -3.57 -1.90
C THR A 399 -12.04 -3.88 -0.42
N ALA A 400 -11.31 -4.92 -0.03
CA ALA A 400 -11.14 -5.33 1.35
C ALA A 400 -9.67 -5.40 1.76
N ASP A 401 -9.40 -5.20 3.04
CA ASP A 401 -8.10 -5.37 3.67
C ASP A 401 -7.77 -6.84 3.98
N VAL A 402 -6.64 -7.10 4.63
CA VAL A 402 -6.20 -8.46 4.99
C VAL A 402 -7.17 -9.19 5.92
N ASN A 403 -7.97 -8.45 6.69
CA ASN A 403 -8.97 -8.99 7.61
C ASN A 403 -10.38 -9.05 7.02
N GLY A 404 -10.54 -8.68 5.74
CA GLY A 404 -11.83 -8.60 5.06
C GLY A 404 -12.61 -7.31 5.35
N THR A 405 -12.01 -6.32 6.01
CA THR A 405 -12.63 -5.02 6.28
C THR A 405 -12.67 -4.19 5.00
N SER A 406 -13.80 -3.56 4.70
CA SER A 406 -13.94 -2.71 3.52
C SER A 406 -13.02 -1.49 3.58
N ARG A 407 -12.32 -1.21 2.49
CA ARG A 407 -11.41 -0.05 2.38
C ARG A 407 -12.11 1.28 2.07
N GLY A 408 -13.41 1.25 1.72
CA GLY A 408 -14.13 2.46 1.31
C GLY A 408 -13.64 3.08 0.00
N GLU A 409 -13.98 4.35 -0.23
CA GLU A 409 -13.61 5.08 -1.46
C GLU A 409 -12.16 5.58 -1.44
N VAL A 410 -11.63 5.88 -0.26
CA VAL A 410 -10.25 6.34 -0.04
C VAL A 410 -9.55 5.34 0.86
N SER A 411 -8.51 4.73 0.36
CA SER A 411 -7.74 3.71 1.06
C SER A 411 -6.57 4.36 1.82
N VAL A 412 -6.27 3.88 3.01
CA VAL A 412 -4.97 4.13 3.65
C VAL A 412 -3.93 3.16 3.08
N PRO A 413 -2.64 3.52 3.05
CA PRO A 413 -1.59 2.58 2.66
C PRO A 413 -1.53 1.37 3.59
N GLY A 414 -1.10 0.24 3.03
CA GLY A 414 -0.84 -0.97 3.81
C GLY A 414 -1.95 -2.02 3.76
N ALA A 415 -1.73 -3.13 4.46
CA ALA A 415 -2.60 -4.31 4.42
C ALA A 415 -3.86 -4.18 5.29
N VAL A 416 -3.82 -3.38 6.34
CA VAL A 416 -4.91 -3.18 7.32
C VAL A 416 -5.49 -1.79 7.16
N VAL A 417 -6.81 -1.68 7.18
CA VAL A 417 -7.49 -0.38 7.24
C VAL A 417 -7.21 0.28 8.59
N ALA A 418 -6.68 1.50 8.54
CA ALA A 418 -6.38 2.31 9.72
C ALA A 418 -7.27 3.57 9.75
N GLU A 419 -7.36 4.19 10.92
CA GLU A 419 -7.98 5.52 11.02
C GLU A 419 -7.17 6.54 10.22
N PRO A 420 -7.83 7.53 9.59
CA PRO A 420 -7.10 8.58 8.88
C PRO A 420 -6.31 9.45 9.85
N MET A 421 -5.07 9.76 9.51
CA MET A 421 -4.30 10.76 10.21
C MET A 421 -4.95 12.13 10.04
N THR A 422 -5.04 12.90 11.13
CA THR A 422 -5.66 14.21 11.10
C THR A 422 -4.66 15.31 11.45
N GLY A 423 -4.83 16.47 10.80
CA GLY A 423 -4.22 17.72 11.17
C GLY A 423 -5.28 18.67 11.72
N SER A 424 -4.87 19.73 12.39
CA SER A 424 -5.80 20.72 12.90
C SER A 424 -5.28 22.14 12.78
N PHE A 425 -6.21 23.09 12.62
CA PHE A 425 -5.93 24.52 12.70
C PHE A 425 -7.13 25.26 13.31
N ALA A 426 -6.88 26.41 13.89
CA ALA A 426 -7.92 27.24 14.46
C ALA A 426 -8.02 28.58 13.70
N ILE A 427 -9.22 28.94 13.30
CA ILE A 427 -9.54 30.29 12.82
C ILE A 427 -10.21 31.04 13.97
N THR A 428 -9.64 32.19 14.35
CA THR A 428 -10.15 33.05 15.41
C THR A 428 -11.25 34.00 14.89
N ASP A 429 -11.81 34.81 15.76
CA ASP A 429 -12.84 35.82 15.40
C ASP A 429 -12.30 36.85 14.37
N ALA A 430 -10.99 36.96 14.21
CA ALA A 430 -10.35 37.71 13.11
C ALA A 430 -10.56 37.09 11.73
N LYS A 431 -11.15 35.89 11.63
CA LYS A 431 -11.51 35.15 10.41
C LYS A 431 -10.33 34.70 9.54
N TYR A 432 -9.12 34.83 10.02
CA TYR A 432 -7.90 34.41 9.31
C TYR A 432 -7.04 33.50 10.19
N ALA A 433 -6.34 32.61 9.52
CA ALA A 433 -5.25 31.80 10.08
C ALA A 433 -4.20 31.53 9.00
N THR A 434 -3.04 31.01 9.37
CA THR A 434 -2.13 30.39 8.41
C THR A 434 -2.03 28.91 8.72
N TYR A 435 -1.84 28.10 7.68
CA TYR A 435 -1.65 26.68 7.84
C TYR A 435 -0.64 26.12 6.83
N TYR A 436 0.15 25.17 7.31
CA TYR A 436 1.11 24.40 6.53
C TYR A 436 1.12 22.97 7.04
N HIS A 437 1.22 22.01 6.14
CA HIS A 437 1.44 20.62 6.51
C HIS A 437 2.25 19.88 5.43
N ASP A 438 3.06 18.89 5.85
CA ASP A 438 3.84 18.06 4.93
C ASP A 438 2.98 17.10 4.09
N PHE A 439 1.74 16.86 4.51
CA PHE A 439 0.72 16.14 3.76
C PHE A 439 -0.30 17.09 3.14
N GLY A 440 -0.93 16.64 2.06
CA GLY A 440 -2.11 17.27 1.52
C GLY A 440 -3.34 17.06 2.40
N TYR A 441 -4.42 17.79 2.12
CA TYR A 441 -5.70 17.66 2.84
C TYR A 441 -6.86 18.19 2.00
N ILE A 442 -8.08 17.90 2.43
CA ILE A 442 -9.29 18.48 1.81
C ILE A 442 -9.67 19.75 2.55
N MET A 443 -9.82 20.86 1.81
CA MET A 443 -10.24 22.15 2.38
C MET A 443 -11.64 22.04 2.98
N PRO A 444 -11.84 22.41 4.27
CA PRO A 444 -13.16 22.36 4.90
C PRO A 444 -14.19 23.26 4.23
N THR A 445 -15.48 22.91 4.38
CA THR A 445 -16.61 23.56 3.69
C THR A 445 -16.75 25.06 3.96
N ASP A 446 -16.32 25.53 5.14
CA ASP A 446 -16.47 26.93 5.56
C ASP A 446 -15.16 27.72 5.44
N VAL A 447 -14.15 27.17 4.72
CA VAL A 447 -12.81 27.74 4.61
C VAL A 447 -12.40 27.84 3.15
N LYS A 448 -11.67 28.88 2.82
CA LYS A 448 -10.91 29.03 1.58
C LYS A 448 -9.45 29.30 1.89
N GLY A 449 -8.57 28.69 1.08
CA GLY A 449 -7.13 28.84 1.19
C GLY A 449 -6.55 29.70 0.06
N GLY A 450 -5.75 30.68 0.42
CA GLY A 450 -5.07 31.57 -0.51
C GLY A 450 -3.56 31.50 -0.42
N VAL A 451 -2.90 31.73 -1.55
CA VAL A 451 -1.46 31.95 -1.67
C VAL A 451 -1.21 33.45 -1.83
N VAL A 452 -0.03 33.90 -1.43
CA VAL A 452 0.40 35.30 -1.63
C VAL A 452 1.31 35.34 -2.84
N THR A 453 0.87 35.98 -3.94
CA THR A 453 1.63 36.01 -5.20
C THR A 453 2.42 37.32 -5.39
N GLY A 454 2.25 38.30 -4.52
CA GLY A 454 2.96 39.56 -4.59
C GLY A 454 2.57 40.53 -3.49
N ALA A 455 3.30 41.63 -3.42
CA ALA A 455 3.00 42.77 -2.55
C ALA A 455 3.13 44.07 -3.36
N ASN A 456 2.23 45.01 -3.13
CA ASN A 456 2.25 46.34 -3.74
C ASN A 456 1.96 47.40 -2.69
N GLY A 457 2.97 48.21 -2.32
CA GLY A 457 2.90 49.13 -1.19
C GLY A 457 2.64 48.39 0.10
N GLU A 458 1.52 48.66 0.75
CA GLU A 458 1.08 48.03 2.01
C GLU A 458 -0.02 46.94 1.78
N SER A 459 -0.21 46.48 0.55
CA SER A 459 -1.22 45.48 0.18
C SER A 459 -0.59 44.23 -0.35
N LEU A 460 -1.20 43.07 -0.05
CA LEU A 460 -0.82 41.77 -0.59
C LEU A 460 -1.76 41.34 -1.73
N ASN A 461 -1.19 40.76 -2.76
CA ASN A 461 -1.94 40.07 -3.80
C ASN A 461 -2.19 38.65 -3.31
N ILE A 462 -3.45 38.34 -2.98
CA ILE A 462 -3.86 37.02 -2.45
C ILE A 462 -4.73 36.35 -3.48
N ASP A 463 -4.30 35.19 -3.94
CA ASP A 463 -5.10 34.31 -4.81
C ASP A 463 -5.71 33.17 -3.99
N TYR A 464 -7.06 33.21 -3.79
CA TYR A 464 -7.82 32.17 -3.08
C TYR A 464 -8.15 31.00 -4.03
N LYS A 465 -7.16 30.22 -4.39
CA LYS A 465 -7.32 29.12 -5.34
C LYS A 465 -7.84 27.81 -4.74
N TYR A 466 -7.84 27.65 -3.41
CA TYR A 466 -8.37 26.49 -2.75
C TYR A 466 -9.73 26.79 -2.14
N ALA A 467 -10.80 26.47 -2.86
CA ALA A 467 -12.17 26.56 -2.37
C ALA A 467 -12.53 25.40 -1.44
N ALA A 468 -13.65 25.50 -0.74
CA ALA A 468 -14.24 24.42 0.04
C ALA A 468 -14.32 23.11 -0.78
N GLY A 469 -13.88 21.99 -0.18
CA GLY A 469 -13.87 20.67 -0.82
C GLY A 469 -12.73 20.42 -1.81
N SER A 470 -11.90 21.42 -2.15
CA SER A 470 -10.74 21.19 -3.00
C SER A 470 -9.62 20.46 -2.27
N VAL A 471 -8.85 19.67 -3.00
CA VAL A 471 -7.63 19.04 -2.49
C VAL A 471 -6.53 20.11 -2.43
N VAL A 472 -5.91 20.24 -1.27
CA VAL A 472 -4.73 21.06 -1.05
C VAL A 472 -3.51 20.14 -1.19
N PRO A 473 -2.55 20.45 -2.07
CA PRO A 473 -1.33 19.67 -2.21
C PRO A 473 -0.49 19.65 -0.92
N ALA A 474 0.37 18.65 -0.76
CA ALA A 474 1.34 18.60 0.32
C ALA A 474 2.27 19.83 0.29
N LYS A 475 2.78 20.22 1.45
CA LYS A 475 3.71 21.35 1.60
C LYS A 475 3.18 22.71 1.11
N SER A 476 1.87 22.87 1.03
CA SER A 476 1.25 24.15 0.69
C SER A 476 1.18 25.07 1.90
N ALA A 477 1.87 26.19 1.86
CA ALA A 477 1.76 27.25 2.86
C ALA A 477 0.59 28.18 2.48
N LEU A 478 -0.45 28.28 3.32
CA LEU A 478 -1.67 28.97 2.97
C LEU A 478 -2.06 30.04 4.01
N LEU A 479 -2.66 31.11 3.52
CA LEU A 479 -3.50 32.01 4.28
C LEU A 479 -4.94 31.48 4.21
N LEU A 480 -5.50 31.10 5.34
CA LEU A 480 -6.87 30.60 5.45
C LEU A 480 -7.82 31.74 5.83
N ASN A 481 -9.00 31.77 5.22
CA ASN A 481 -10.09 32.65 5.58
C ASN A 481 -11.38 31.83 5.76
N GLY A 482 -12.04 31.94 6.90
CA GLY A 482 -13.21 31.12 7.22
C GLY A 482 -13.92 31.51 8.51
N VAL A 483 -14.83 30.65 8.94
CA VAL A 483 -15.60 30.82 10.18
C VAL A 483 -14.71 30.54 11.39
N SER A 484 -14.93 31.30 12.49
CA SER A 484 -14.19 31.13 13.76
C SER A 484 -14.55 29.80 14.41
N LYS A 485 -13.64 28.83 14.35
CA LYS A 485 -13.66 27.54 15.05
C LYS A 485 -12.34 26.78 14.83
N THR A 486 -12.16 25.69 15.56
CA THR A 486 -11.13 24.71 15.26
C THR A 486 -11.63 23.75 14.17
N TYR A 487 -10.78 23.48 13.22
CA TYR A 487 -11.01 22.55 12.12
C TYR A 487 -10.09 21.36 12.27
N GLU A 488 -10.64 20.18 12.06
CA GLU A 488 -9.86 18.95 11.83
C GLU A 488 -9.94 18.60 10.35
N VAL A 489 -8.81 18.21 9.77
CA VAL A 489 -8.70 17.82 8.37
C VAL A 489 -8.02 16.45 8.26
N ALA A 490 -8.59 15.58 7.44
CA ALA A 490 -7.95 14.31 7.13
C ALA A 490 -6.75 14.55 6.20
N LEU A 491 -5.60 14.06 6.62
CA LEU A 491 -4.35 14.20 5.87
C LEU A 491 -4.24 13.16 4.76
N LYS A 492 -3.61 13.54 3.66
CA LYS A 492 -3.48 12.69 2.46
C LYS A 492 -2.06 12.69 1.94
N LEU A 493 -1.63 11.57 1.40
CA LEU A 493 -0.45 11.50 0.54
C LEU A 493 -0.80 12.15 -0.80
N GLU A 494 -0.29 13.33 -1.03
CA GLU A 494 -0.51 14.11 -2.25
C GLU A 494 0.83 14.65 -2.75
N GLU A 495 0.88 15.02 -4.01
CA GLU A 495 2.04 15.71 -4.56
C GLU A 495 2.33 16.99 -3.80
N ALA A 496 3.62 17.31 -3.66
CA ALA A 496 4.01 18.57 -3.06
C ALA A 496 3.61 19.75 -3.98
N SER A 497 3.26 20.86 -3.37
CA SER A 497 2.98 22.08 -4.12
C SER A 497 4.27 22.59 -4.79
N GLU A 498 4.22 22.78 -6.09
CA GLU A 498 5.26 23.45 -6.89
C GLU A 498 4.90 24.92 -7.17
N ASP A 499 4.11 25.55 -6.30
CA ASP A 499 3.68 26.93 -6.48
C ASP A 499 4.85 27.92 -6.26
N ALA A 500 5.63 28.09 -7.31
CA ALA A 500 6.79 28.98 -7.29
C ALA A 500 6.42 30.47 -7.06
N GLU A 501 5.16 30.84 -7.30
CA GLU A 501 4.69 32.22 -7.08
C GLU A 501 4.24 32.47 -5.63
N ASN A 502 4.08 31.43 -4.82
CA ASN A 502 3.66 31.58 -3.43
C ASN A 502 4.79 32.10 -2.54
N LEU A 503 4.63 33.30 -2.04
CA LEU A 503 5.57 33.95 -1.13
C LEU A 503 5.41 33.53 0.34
N LEU A 504 4.35 32.77 0.66
CA LEU A 504 4.21 32.13 1.95
C LEU A 504 5.14 30.92 2.03
N LYS A 505 5.77 30.75 3.18
CA LYS A 505 6.57 29.58 3.54
C LYS A 505 6.00 28.98 4.83
N GLY A 506 6.19 27.71 5.07
CA GLY A 506 5.67 27.03 6.26
C GLY A 506 6.69 26.11 6.90
N THR A 507 6.41 25.69 8.12
CA THR A 507 7.21 24.72 8.88
C THR A 507 6.31 23.68 9.52
N SER A 508 6.70 22.43 9.47
CA SER A 508 5.99 21.30 10.13
C SER A 508 6.33 21.18 11.61
N GLU A 509 7.42 21.84 12.03
CA GLU A 509 7.87 21.90 13.42
C GLU A 509 8.15 23.36 13.82
N ASP A 510 8.35 23.61 15.11
CA ASP A 510 8.83 24.90 15.58
C ASP A 510 10.24 25.15 15.02
N ALA A 511 10.37 26.06 14.07
CA ALA A 511 11.64 26.34 13.39
C ALA A 511 11.86 27.82 13.11
N THR A 512 13.12 28.22 13.02
CA THR A 512 13.49 29.59 12.62
C THR A 512 13.08 29.80 11.15
N THR A 513 12.42 30.92 10.87
CA THR A 513 12.01 31.30 9.51
C THR A 513 13.24 31.49 8.60
N THR A 514 13.14 31.00 7.36
CA THR A 514 14.20 31.03 6.35
C THR A 514 13.71 31.59 5.03
N SER A 515 14.63 32.07 4.22
CA SER A 515 14.38 32.50 2.84
C SER A 515 15.62 32.23 1.99
N ASP A 516 15.41 31.98 0.70
CA ASP A 516 16.51 31.87 -0.27
C ASP A 516 17.21 33.23 -0.51
N ASN A 517 16.59 34.32 -0.07
CA ASN A 517 17.16 35.67 -0.15
C ASN A 517 17.69 36.11 1.20
N ALA A 518 19.00 36.39 1.27
CA ALA A 518 19.68 36.80 2.49
C ALA A 518 19.19 38.14 3.10
N ASN A 519 18.55 39.00 2.30
CA ASN A 519 17.99 40.28 2.75
C ASN A 519 16.48 40.22 2.98
N ALA A 520 15.89 39.03 3.09
CA ALA A 520 14.46 38.88 3.32
C ALA A 520 14.03 39.45 4.67
N LYS A 521 12.83 40.01 4.69
CA LYS A 521 12.09 40.40 5.89
C LYS A 521 10.97 39.40 6.13
N PHE A 522 10.77 39.03 7.39
CA PHE A 522 9.87 38.01 7.80
C PHE A 522 8.66 38.58 8.54
N TYR A 523 7.50 38.10 8.17
CA TYR A 523 6.21 38.56 8.70
C TYR A 523 5.41 37.38 9.23
N LYS A 524 4.79 37.55 10.39
CA LYS A 524 3.82 36.61 10.95
C LYS A 524 2.40 37.17 10.85
N LEU A 525 1.43 36.31 10.70
CA LEU A 525 0.03 36.68 10.82
C LEU A 525 -0.26 37.01 12.28
N ALA A 526 -0.79 38.21 12.55
CA ALA A 526 -1.17 38.66 13.89
C ALA A 526 -2.39 39.59 13.81
N ASN A 527 -3.15 39.67 14.89
CA ASN A 527 -4.24 40.64 15.05
C ASN A 527 -3.74 41.77 15.94
N ASP A 528 -3.35 42.89 15.34
CA ASP A 528 -2.91 44.08 16.06
C ASP A 528 -4.11 44.84 16.59
N PRO A 529 -4.16 45.24 17.89
CA PRO A 529 -5.29 45.94 18.46
C PRO A 529 -5.64 47.28 17.81
N GLN A 530 -4.67 47.90 17.11
CA GLN A 530 -4.83 49.22 16.47
C GLN A 530 -4.99 49.12 14.96
N GLN A 531 -4.34 48.15 14.32
CA GLN A 531 -4.30 48.03 12.87
C GLN A 531 -5.15 46.86 12.33
N GLY A 532 -5.53 45.90 13.18
CA GLY A 532 -6.34 44.75 12.80
C GLY A 532 -5.52 43.55 12.40
N ILE A 533 -6.16 42.57 11.72
CA ILE A 533 -5.52 41.34 11.28
C ILE A 533 -4.62 41.59 10.06
N GLY A 534 -3.40 41.11 10.09
CA GLY A 534 -2.43 41.32 9.02
C GLY A 534 -1.14 40.54 9.20
N PHE A 535 -0.25 40.68 8.23
CA PHE A 535 1.11 40.18 8.35
C PHE A 535 2.01 41.32 8.85
N TYR A 536 2.64 41.13 9.99
CA TYR A 536 3.47 42.09 10.68
C TYR A 536 4.90 41.59 10.87
N TRP A 537 5.89 42.47 10.84
CA TRP A 537 7.22 42.13 11.31
C TRP A 537 7.13 41.57 12.73
N ALA A 538 7.88 40.50 12.98
CA ALA A 538 7.91 39.89 14.32
C ALA A 538 8.75 40.69 15.32
N ASP A 539 9.65 41.53 14.81
CA ASP A 539 10.47 42.51 15.56
C ASP A 539 10.58 43.83 14.78
N ASP A 540 11.24 44.85 15.37
CA ASP A 540 11.38 46.17 14.76
C ASP A 540 12.15 46.22 13.44
N ASN A 541 12.89 45.16 13.11
CA ASN A 541 13.77 45.07 11.96
C ASN A 541 13.31 44.03 10.91
N GLY A 542 12.24 43.29 11.17
CA GLY A 542 11.76 42.20 10.32
C GLY A 542 12.75 41.03 10.22
N ASN A 543 13.45 40.73 11.29
CA ASN A 543 14.41 39.63 11.35
C ASN A 543 13.69 38.27 11.41
N ALA A 544 14.45 37.19 11.22
CA ALA A 544 13.94 35.85 11.38
C ALA A 544 13.43 35.59 12.81
N PHE A 545 12.36 34.82 12.93
CA PHE A 545 11.73 34.45 14.20
C PHE A 545 11.42 32.97 14.24
N THR A 546 11.13 32.42 15.39
CA THR A 546 10.66 31.03 15.51
C THR A 546 9.19 30.94 15.07
N ASN A 547 8.93 30.36 13.89
CA ASN A 547 7.60 30.02 13.41
C ASN A 547 7.10 28.78 14.15
N LYS A 548 5.83 28.75 14.47
CA LYS A 548 5.21 27.59 15.11
C LYS A 548 4.95 26.48 14.12
N ALA A 549 4.98 25.24 14.61
CA ALA A 549 4.61 24.06 13.86
C ALA A 549 3.28 24.27 13.13
N HIS A 550 3.22 23.80 11.92
CA HIS A 550 2.03 23.86 11.05
C HIS A 550 1.50 25.29 10.77
N CYS A 551 2.31 26.30 10.97
CA CYS A 551 1.98 27.68 10.59
C CYS A 551 2.73 28.11 9.33
N ALA A 552 2.15 29.08 8.60
CA ALA A 552 2.84 29.73 7.51
C ALA A 552 3.22 31.18 7.89
N TYR A 553 4.31 31.66 7.29
CA TYR A 553 4.81 33.01 7.40
C TYR A 553 5.10 33.58 6.02
N LEU A 554 5.14 34.93 5.93
CA LEU A 554 5.49 35.61 4.69
C LEU A 554 6.96 36.02 4.72
N ALA A 555 7.69 35.80 3.62
CA ALA A 555 9.07 36.21 3.43
C ALA A 555 9.19 37.08 2.18
N LEU A 556 9.55 38.36 2.34
CA LEU A 556 9.68 39.34 1.26
C LEU A 556 11.08 39.91 1.17
N SER A 557 11.49 40.34 -0.02
CA SER A 557 12.76 41.00 -0.29
C SER A 557 12.61 42.18 -1.23
N GLY A 558 13.60 43.04 -1.31
CA GLY A 558 13.59 44.22 -2.17
C GLY A 558 12.67 45.35 -1.65
N GLU A 559 12.16 46.16 -2.54
CA GLU A 559 11.34 47.34 -2.21
C GLU A 559 10.05 46.97 -1.45
N THR A 560 9.46 45.85 -1.77
CA THR A 560 8.24 45.32 -1.13
C THR A 560 8.46 44.95 0.35
N ALA A 561 9.69 44.68 0.76
CA ALA A 561 10.05 44.36 2.15
C ALA A 561 10.21 45.61 3.05
N SER A 562 10.00 46.81 2.53
CA SER A 562 10.07 48.06 3.30
C SER A 562 8.83 48.33 4.17
N ALA A 563 7.69 47.77 3.81
CA ALA A 563 6.48 47.88 4.63
C ALA A 563 6.60 47.04 5.91
N LYS A 564 6.25 47.60 7.05
CA LYS A 564 6.27 46.88 8.34
C LYS A 564 5.05 46.02 8.61
N ALA A 565 4.00 46.27 7.83
CA ALA A 565 2.71 45.59 7.96
C ALA A 565 1.96 45.49 6.65
N PHE A 566 1.16 44.42 6.49
CA PHE A 566 0.19 44.20 5.42
C PHE A 566 -1.16 43.83 6.05
N VAL A 567 -2.06 44.79 6.16
CA VAL A 567 -3.37 44.62 6.81
C VAL A 567 -4.33 43.94 5.86
N LEU A 568 -5.01 42.86 6.32
CA LEU A 568 -5.89 42.04 5.48
C LEU A 568 -7.36 42.55 5.43
N ASP A 569 -7.86 43.05 6.57
CA ASP A 569 -9.20 43.68 6.64
C ASP A 569 -9.04 45.19 6.69
N GLY A 570 -9.57 45.88 5.68
CA GLY A 570 -9.54 47.32 5.59
C GLY A 570 -10.43 48.07 6.61
N SER A 571 -10.65 47.49 7.79
CA SER A 571 -11.33 48.13 8.91
C SER A 571 -10.43 49.02 9.76
N ALA A 572 -9.17 49.18 9.37
CA ALA A 572 -8.29 50.16 10.00
C ALA A 572 -8.89 51.57 9.78
N THR A 573 -9.19 52.27 10.90
CA THR A 573 -9.67 53.66 10.94
C THR A 573 -8.60 54.69 10.54
N GLY A 574 -7.55 54.25 9.84
CA GLY A 574 -6.50 55.05 9.23
C GLY A 574 -6.75 55.24 7.73
N ILE A 575 -6.50 56.44 7.22
CA ILE A 575 -6.59 56.74 5.79
C ILE A 575 -5.45 56.00 5.06
N HIS A 576 -5.73 54.74 4.63
CA HIS A 576 -4.80 53.97 3.80
C HIS A 576 -5.34 53.88 2.39
N GLY A 577 -4.60 54.42 1.45
CA GLY A 577 -4.80 54.28 0.03
C GLY A 577 -5.62 55.40 -0.61
N ILE A 578 -4.93 56.45 -1.07
CA ILE A 578 -5.42 57.32 -2.12
C ILE A 578 -5.34 56.54 -3.43
N ALA A 579 -6.44 55.95 -3.86
CA ALA A 579 -6.51 55.42 -5.22
C ALA A 579 -6.51 56.60 -6.18
N GLN A 580 -5.49 56.78 -7.02
CA GLN A 580 -5.62 57.59 -8.22
C GLN A 580 -6.62 56.91 -9.14
N VAL A 581 -7.80 57.52 -9.23
CA VAL A 581 -8.82 57.11 -10.19
C VAL A 581 -8.54 57.85 -11.48
N GLU A 582 -8.20 57.14 -12.53
CA GLU A 582 -8.18 57.71 -13.86
C GLU A 582 -9.56 58.27 -14.25
N ALA A 583 -9.59 59.45 -14.90
CA ALA A 583 -10.76 60.23 -15.18
C ALA A 583 -11.71 59.55 -16.19
N SER A 584 -12.64 58.76 -15.71
CA SER A 584 -13.86 58.39 -16.41
C SER A 584 -15.04 58.85 -15.55
N GLN A 585 -16.08 59.40 -16.20
CA GLN A 585 -17.27 60.02 -15.56
C GLN A 585 -17.75 59.26 -14.31
N SER A 586 -17.32 59.70 -13.12
CA SER A 586 -17.56 59.06 -11.85
C SER A 586 -18.64 59.82 -11.07
N ASP A 587 -19.56 59.15 -10.41
CA ASP A 587 -20.50 59.76 -9.51
C ASP A 587 -19.77 60.24 -8.25
N ILE A 588 -19.71 61.58 -8.10
CA ILE A 588 -19.00 62.26 -7.00
C ILE A 588 -20.03 62.82 -6.02
N TYR A 589 -19.88 62.57 -4.75
CA TYR A 589 -20.74 63.11 -3.66
C TYR A 589 -19.90 63.85 -2.62
N ASN A 590 -20.46 64.89 -2.02
CA ASN A 590 -19.87 65.53 -0.85
C ASN A 590 -20.16 64.70 0.43
N LEU A 591 -19.62 65.13 1.58
CA LEU A 591 -19.84 64.45 2.84
C LEU A 591 -21.29 64.47 3.35
N GLN A 592 -22.16 65.36 2.82
CA GLN A 592 -23.57 65.42 3.12
C GLN A 592 -24.38 64.49 2.20
N GLY A 593 -23.73 63.70 1.32
CA GLY A 593 -24.39 62.77 0.39
C GLY A 593 -24.98 63.43 -0.87
N MET A 594 -24.72 64.71 -1.11
CA MET A 594 -25.18 65.41 -2.34
C MET A 594 -24.24 65.18 -3.50
N LYS A 595 -24.79 64.83 -4.66
CA LYS A 595 -24.03 64.63 -5.90
C LYS A 595 -23.42 65.96 -6.38
N VAL A 596 -22.12 65.95 -6.63
CA VAL A 596 -21.36 67.10 -7.13
C VAL A 596 -21.16 66.96 -8.64
N ASN A 597 -21.74 67.86 -9.41
CA ASN A 597 -21.62 67.87 -10.90
C ASN A 597 -20.33 68.59 -11.34
N ALA A 598 -19.18 68.04 -10.96
CA ALA A 598 -17.89 68.54 -11.40
C ALA A 598 -16.94 67.33 -11.65
N SER A 599 -16.00 67.46 -12.54
CA SER A 599 -14.92 66.45 -12.71
C SER A 599 -13.96 66.50 -11.51
N LEU A 600 -13.29 65.44 -11.21
CA LEU A 600 -12.35 65.33 -10.10
C LEU A 600 -11.29 66.45 -10.06
N GLU A 601 -10.90 66.92 -11.27
CA GLU A 601 -9.89 67.97 -11.50
C GLU A 601 -10.42 69.39 -11.15
N ASN A 602 -11.72 69.57 -11.12
CA ASN A 602 -12.40 70.85 -10.87
C ASN A 602 -13.06 70.96 -9.50
N LEU A 603 -12.76 70.00 -8.60
CA LEU A 603 -13.28 70.02 -7.21
C LEU A 603 -12.46 70.96 -6.33
N SER A 604 -13.15 71.66 -5.45
CA SER A 604 -12.48 72.39 -4.37
C SER A 604 -11.76 71.43 -3.40
N LYS A 605 -10.69 71.86 -2.76
CA LYS A 605 -10.01 71.07 -1.76
C LYS A 605 -11.01 70.59 -0.71
N GLY A 606 -11.07 69.28 -0.50
CA GLY A 606 -12.01 68.67 0.45
C GLY A 606 -12.07 67.15 0.35
N LEU A 607 -12.92 66.53 1.17
CA LEU A 607 -13.21 65.12 1.18
C LEU A 607 -14.49 64.81 0.41
N TYR A 608 -14.42 63.89 -0.54
CA TYR A 608 -15.53 63.48 -1.40
C TYR A 608 -15.70 61.98 -1.42
N ILE A 609 -16.85 61.50 -1.83
CA ILE A 609 -17.13 60.09 -2.10
C ILE A 609 -17.20 59.93 -3.63
N VAL A 610 -16.30 59.18 -4.20
CA VAL A 610 -16.19 58.91 -5.65
C VAL A 610 -16.35 57.41 -5.86
N ASN A 611 -17.39 56.98 -6.58
CA ASN A 611 -17.69 55.56 -6.82
C ASN A 611 -17.74 54.74 -5.50
N GLY A 612 -18.34 55.31 -4.43
CA GLY A 612 -18.44 54.68 -3.12
C GLY A 612 -17.17 54.68 -2.26
N LYS A 613 -16.08 55.30 -2.71
CA LYS A 613 -14.80 55.40 -1.98
C LYS A 613 -14.54 56.87 -1.55
N LYS A 614 -13.97 57.06 -0.37
CA LYS A 614 -13.56 58.39 0.12
C LYS A 614 -12.30 58.87 -0.61
N VAL A 615 -12.33 60.06 -1.20
CA VAL A 615 -11.24 60.67 -1.93
C VAL A 615 -10.97 62.08 -1.39
N ILE A 616 -9.71 62.39 -1.09
CA ILE A 616 -9.28 63.72 -0.69
C ILE A 616 -8.75 64.47 -1.89
N VAL A 617 -9.37 65.60 -2.19
CA VAL A 617 -8.85 66.57 -3.18
C VAL A 617 -7.98 67.60 -2.44
N LYS A 618 -6.69 67.67 -2.76
CA LYS A 618 -5.68 68.51 -2.12
C LYS A 618 -5.56 69.90 -2.73
#